data_857733a100b266dacab23d59ec29107f
#
_entry.id   857733a100b266dacab23d59ec29107f
#
_cell.length_a   1.000
_cell.length_b   1.000
_cell.length_c   1.000
_cell.angle_alpha   90.00
_cell.angle_beta   90.00
_cell.angle_gamma   90.00
#
_symmetry.space_group_name_H-M   'P 1'
#
loop_
_entity.id
_entity.type
_entity.pdbx_description
1 polymer ?
#
loop_
_entity_poly.entity_id
_entity_poly.type
_entity_poly.pdbx_seq_one_letter_code
_entity_poly.pdbx_strand_id
1 'polypeptide(L)'
;MRKRIYNWQGQRFASIWLEGEPGQSLEKQSQGLFDRAGPELASLGLALDRNVVRTRVYGRTRDARNIVSAARGRAFSGQARAATSSFISPDHLDWYSDVAVELWAMAAPTEGVPRKVTEMEPVAVFIRHLVWGPLVFHAGMTNDELPTLKEQCAEILPRAGARLKENGCDWHNVVRVSFMLHKSEKPQSVLDIASAIVPVPLENAEIELVEGYSTPGKLVEIEVTARR
;
A
#
# COMPACT_ATOMS: atom_id res chain seq x y z
N MET A 1 -7.20 -17.44 3.86
CA MET A 1 -7.57 -16.47 2.81
C MET A 1 -8.84 -15.72 3.19
N ARG A 2 -8.85 -14.41 3.03
CA ARG A 2 -10.03 -13.55 3.21
C ARG A 2 -10.25 -12.74 1.93
N LYS A 3 -11.48 -12.61 1.45
CA LYS A 3 -11.79 -11.75 0.29
C LYS A 3 -13.08 -10.98 0.50
N ARG A 4 -13.13 -9.75 -0.01
CA ARG A 4 -14.26 -8.84 0.08
C ARG A 4 -14.46 -8.13 -1.24
N ILE A 5 -15.71 -8.03 -1.69
CA ILE A 5 -16.13 -7.20 -2.84
C ILE A 5 -16.95 -6.05 -2.30
N TYR A 6 -16.70 -4.84 -2.78
CA TYR A 6 -17.40 -3.64 -2.35
C TYR A 6 -17.38 -2.57 -3.43
N ASN A 7 -18.32 -1.65 -3.35
CA ASN A 7 -18.31 -0.44 -4.15
C ASN A 7 -17.75 0.71 -3.29
N TRP A 8 -16.78 1.44 -3.83
CA TRP A 8 -16.16 2.56 -3.17
C TRP A 8 -15.79 3.63 -4.18
N GLN A 9 -16.14 4.89 -3.90
CA GLN A 9 -15.93 6.02 -4.79
C GLN A 9 -16.50 5.81 -6.20
N GLY A 10 -17.64 5.13 -6.32
CA GLY A 10 -18.28 4.82 -7.59
C GLY A 10 -17.59 3.71 -8.40
N GLN A 11 -16.60 3.04 -7.85
CA GLN A 11 -15.87 1.94 -8.50
C GLN A 11 -16.07 0.63 -7.74
N ARG A 12 -16.10 -0.49 -8.49
CA ARG A 12 -16.13 -1.84 -7.89
C ARG A 12 -14.72 -2.28 -7.54
N PHE A 13 -14.53 -2.68 -6.29
CA PHE A 13 -13.27 -3.18 -5.75
C PHE A 13 -13.38 -4.62 -5.27
N ALA A 14 -12.25 -5.30 -5.27
CA ALA A 14 -12.01 -6.51 -4.50
C ALA A 14 -10.76 -6.31 -3.62
N SER A 15 -10.86 -6.66 -2.34
CA SER A 15 -9.72 -6.81 -1.44
C SER A 15 -9.52 -8.30 -1.20
N ILE A 16 -8.26 -8.75 -1.32
CA ILE A 16 -7.85 -10.14 -1.09
C ILE A 16 -6.69 -10.13 -0.12
N TRP A 17 -6.84 -10.91 0.96
CA TRP A 17 -5.79 -11.24 1.91
C TRP A 17 -5.38 -12.69 1.73
N LEU A 18 -4.11 -12.93 1.45
CA LEU A 18 -3.50 -14.25 1.35
C LEU A 18 -2.33 -14.36 2.31
N GLU A 19 -2.20 -15.52 2.92
CA GLU A 19 -1.08 -15.87 3.79
C GLU A 19 -0.27 -17.02 3.21
N GLY A 20 1.01 -17.09 3.59
CA GLY A 20 1.91 -18.16 3.20
C GLY A 20 1.40 -19.51 3.68
N GLU A 21 1.69 -20.55 2.93
CA GLU A 21 1.30 -21.93 3.30
C GLU A 21 2.25 -22.50 4.36
N PRO A 22 1.74 -23.13 5.42
CA PRO A 22 2.56 -23.66 6.49
C PRO A 22 3.51 -24.75 5.98
N GLY A 23 4.69 -24.85 6.61
CA GLY A 23 5.67 -25.89 6.30
C GLY A 23 6.46 -25.70 5.00
N GLN A 24 6.21 -24.62 4.26
CA GLN A 24 7.00 -24.27 3.08
C GLN A 24 8.16 -23.31 3.44
N SER A 25 9.21 -23.28 2.59
CA SER A 25 10.25 -22.26 2.74
C SER A 25 9.69 -20.85 2.48
N LEU A 26 10.38 -19.82 2.97
CA LEU A 26 9.97 -18.41 2.78
C LEU A 26 9.78 -18.05 1.30
N GLU A 27 10.66 -18.54 0.43
CA GLU A 27 10.58 -18.33 -1.02
C GLU A 27 9.31 -18.96 -1.60
N LYS A 28 9.00 -20.20 -1.21
CA LYS A 28 7.79 -20.90 -1.67
C LYS A 28 6.52 -20.27 -1.12
N GLN A 29 6.50 -19.89 0.17
CA GLN A 29 5.40 -19.14 0.76
C GLN A 29 5.16 -17.85 -0.03
N SER A 30 6.22 -17.08 -0.27
CA SER A 30 6.15 -15.79 -0.95
C SER A 30 5.71 -15.90 -2.41
N GLN A 31 6.23 -16.88 -3.16
CA GLN A 31 5.82 -17.10 -4.55
C GLN A 31 4.38 -17.60 -4.61
N GLY A 32 4.02 -18.55 -3.76
CA GLY A 32 2.67 -19.12 -3.70
C GLY A 32 1.56 -18.12 -3.40
N LEU A 33 1.86 -16.98 -2.74
CA LEU A 33 0.89 -15.91 -2.57
C LEU A 33 0.41 -15.36 -3.92
N PHE A 34 1.34 -15.06 -4.84
CA PHE A 34 1.02 -14.46 -6.13
C PHE A 34 0.50 -15.48 -7.13
N ASP A 35 0.95 -16.73 -7.05
CA ASP A 35 0.43 -17.85 -7.85
C ASP A 35 -1.06 -18.10 -7.54
N ARG A 36 -1.47 -17.97 -6.27
CA ARG A 36 -2.87 -18.09 -5.83
C ARG A 36 -3.68 -16.82 -6.11
N ALA A 37 -3.07 -15.65 -6.04
CA ALA A 37 -3.77 -14.38 -6.24
C ALA A 37 -4.38 -14.26 -7.65
N GLY A 38 -3.71 -14.76 -8.68
CA GLY A 38 -4.20 -14.71 -10.06
C GLY A 38 -5.54 -15.42 -10.24
N PRO A 39 -5.66 -16.72 -9.94
CA PRO A 39 -6.92 -17.47 -9.98
C PRO A 39 -8.04 -16.86 -9.10
N GLU A 40 -7.69 -16.36 -7.90
CA GLU A 40 -8.67 -15.73 -7.01
C GLU A 40 -9.25 -14.44 -7.62
N LEU A 41 -8.42 -13.60 -8.22
CA LEU A 41 -8.88 -12.41 -8.93
C LEU A 41 -9.69 -12.79 -10.18
N ALA A 42 -9.25 -13.80 -10.94
CA ALA A 42 -9.97 -14.27 -12.12
C ALA A 42 -11.38 -14.76 -11.78
N SER A 43 -11.58 -15.42 -10.63
CA SER A 43 -12.91 -15.83 -10.13
C SER A 43 -13.86 -14.65 -9.89
N LEU A 44 -13.32 -13.43 -9.78
CA LEU A 44 -14.06 -12.18 -9.59
C LEU A 44 -14.17 -11.35 -10.87
N GLY A 45 -13.72 -11.90 -12.01
CA GLY A 45 -13.65 -11.19 -13.29
C GLY A 45 -12.56 -10.12 -13.35
N LEU A 46 -11.51 -10.26 -12.54
CA LEU A 46 -10.37 -9.36 -12.44
C LEU A 46 -9.08 -10.09 -12.81
N ALA A 47 -8.04 -9.35 -13.18
CA ALA A 47 -6.72 -9.89 -13.52
C ALA A 47 -5.62 -9.27 -12.65
N LEU A 48 -4.63 -10.09 -12.27
CA LEU A 48 -3.53 -9.67 -11.42
C LEU A 48 -2.70 -8.55 -12.07
N ASP A 49 -2.43 -8.68 -13.35
CA ASP A 49 -1.58 -7.78 -14.15
C ASP A 49 -2.28 -6.47 -14.56
N ARG A 50 -3.60 -6.41 -14.47
CA ARG A 50 -4.39 -5.25 -14.95
C ARG A 50 -5.15 -4.53 -13.87
N ASN A 51 -5.70 -5.26 -12.90
CA ASN A 51 -6.69 -4.73 -11.99
C ASN A 51 -6.15 -4.34 -10.61
N VAL A 52 -4.98 -4.85 -10.20
CA VAL A 52 -4.41 -4.54 -8.89
C VAL A 52 -3.91 -3.09 -8.87
N VAL A 53 -4.42 -2.29 -7.94
CA VAL A 53 -4.09 -0.87 -7.78
C VAL A 53 -3.23 -0.59 -6.55
N ARG A 54 -3.29 -1.46 -5.55
CA ARG A 54 -2.46 -1.39 -4.33
C ARG A 54 -2.08 -2.77 -3.86
N THR A 55 -0.84 -2.88 -3.36
CA THR A 55 -0.35 -4.09 -2.71
C THR A 55 0.33 -3.72 -1.39
N ARG A 56 0.01 -4.44 -0.33
CA ARG A 56 0.76 -4.44 0.92
C ARG A 56 1.30 -5.83 1.17
N VAL A 57 2.57 -5.95 1.51
CA VAL A 57 3.16 -7.22 1.90
C VAL A 57 3.64 -7.15 3.34
N TYR A 58 3.46 -8.25 4.05
CA TYR A 58 3.78 -8.38 5.46
C TYR A 58 4.73 -9.56 5.63
N GLY A 59 5.76 -9.39 6.42
CA GLY A 59 6.68 -10.45 6.83
C GLY A 59 6.75 -10.54 8.35
N ARG A 60 6.85 -11.75 8.88
CA ARG A 60 7.06 -11.98 10.31
C ARG A 60 8.39 -11.42 10.80
N THR A 61 9.40 -11.50 9.94
CA THR A 61 10.74 -10.99 10.15
C THR A 61 11.18 -10.08 9.02
N ARG A 62 12.33 -9.42 9.18
CA ARG A 62 12.94 -8.62 8.12
C ARG A 62 13.23 -9.44 6.87
N ASP A 63 13.77 -10.65 7.02
CA ASP A 63 14.09 -11.54 5.90
C ASP A 63 12.81 -11.98 5.17
N ALA A 64 11.78 -12.40 5.91
CA ALA A 64 10.49 -12.74 5.34
C ALA A 64 9.88 -11.55 4.57
N ARG A 65 9.92 -10.34 5.14
CA ARG A 65 9.47 -9.10 4.48
C ARG A 65 10.26 -8.84 3.19
N ASN A 66 11.57 -9.02 3.19
CA ASN A 66 12.41 -8.79 2.02
C ASN A 66 12.12 -9.80 0.91
N ILE A 67 11.99 -11.08 1.26
CA ILE A 67 11.70 -12.16 0.30
C ILE A 67 10.32 -11.98 -0.34
N VAL A 68 9.28 -11.70 0.45
CA VAL A 68 7.94 -11.46 -0.11
C VAL A 68 7.88 -10.18 -0.94
N SER A 69 8.63 -9.14 -0.57
CA SER A 69 8.72 -7.92 -1.37
C SER A 69 9.41 -8.17 -2.72
N ALA A 70 10.44 -9.01 -2.76
CA ALA A 70 11.09 -9.43 -4.01
C ALA A 70 10.14 -10.27 -4.88
N ALA A 71 9.37 -11.19 -4.29
CA ALA A 71 8.36 -11.98 -5.01
C ALA A 71 7.28 -11.06 -5.62
N ARG A 72 6.81 -10.05 -4.87
CA ARG A 72 5.91 -9.02 -5.39
C ARG A 72 6.51 -8.28 -6.58
N GLY A 73 7.79 -7.88 -6.52
CA GLY A 73 8.46 -7.20 -7.61
C GLY A 73 8.51 -8.02 -8.92
N ARG A 74 8.59 -9.36 -8.80
CA ARG A 74 8.49 -10.27 -9.96
C ARG A 74 7.06 -10.38 -10.49
N ALA A 75 6.08 -10.47 -9.60
CA ALA A 75 4.67 -10.60 -9.97
C ALA A 75 4.09 -9.33 -10.62
N PHE A 76 4.58 -8.16 -10.21
CA PHE A 76 4.11 -6.86 -10.68
C PHE A 76 5.25 -6.10 -11.37
N SER A 77 5.45 -6.33 -12.65
CA SER A 77 6.45 -5.66 -13.48
C SER A 77 5.82 -4.77 -14.56
N GLY A 78 6.58 -3.84 -15.10
CA GLY A 78 6.11 -2.96 -16.18
C GLY A 78 4.82 -2.21 -15.81
N GLN A 79 3.83 -2.27 -16.68
CA GLN A 79 2.53 -1.62 -16.49
C GLN A 79 1.63 -2.31 -15.45
N ALA A 80 1.96 -3.52 -15.02
CA ALA A 80 1.23 -4.22 -13.95
C ALA A 80 1.54 -3.66 -12.55
N ARG A 81 2.58 -2.82 -12.38
CA ARG A 81 2.97 -2.27 -11.08
C ARG A 81 1.84 -1.47 -10.44
N ALA A 82 1.64 -1.69 -9.15
CA ALA A 82 0.65 -1.03 -8.30
C ALA A 82 1.32 -0.13 -7.27
N ALA A 83 0.55 0.73 -6.59
CA ALA A 83 0.99 1.40 -5.38
C ALA A 83 1.37 0.35 -4.33
N THR A 84 2.54 0.49 -3.68
CA THR A 84 3.10 -0.58 -2.86
C THR A 84 3.54 -0.10 -1.49
N SER A 85 3.42 -1.00 -0.51
CA SER A 85 3.98 -0.87 0.83
C SER A 85 4.45 -2.22 1.34
N SER A 86 5.36 -2.24 2.33
CA SER A 86 5.88 -3.50 2.86
C SER A 86 6.39 -3.37 4.30
N PHE A 87 5.93 -4.28 5.16
CA PHE A 87 6.05 -4.17 6.60
C PHE A 87 6.60 -5.44 7.25
N ILE A 88 7.30 -5.25 8.37
CA ILE A 88 7.54 -6.30 9.34
C ILE A 88 6.37 -6.19 10.32
N SER A 89 5.53 -7.22 10.38
CA SER A 89 4.33 -7.17 11.20
C SER A 89 3.82 -8.58 11.54
N PRO A 90 4.42 -9.26 12.52
CA PRO A 90 4.00 -10.59 12.94
C PRO A 90 2.54 -10.63 13.45
N ASP A 91 2.05 -9.55 14.04
CA ASP A 91 0.69 -9.46 14.60
C ASP A 91 -0.42 -9.49 13.54
N HIS A 92 -0.08 -9.23 12.28
CA HIS A 92 -1.02 -9.35 11.15
C HIS A 92 -1.10 -10.77 10.59
N LEU A 93 -0.19 -11.64 10.97
CA LEU A 93 -0.05 -13.00 10.42
C LEU A 93 -0.61 -14.04 11.38
N ASP A 94 -1.29 -15.04 10.83
CA ASP A 94 -1.59 -16.25 11.59
C ASP A 94 -0.30 -16.92 12.05
N TRP A 95 -0.35 -17.64 13.16
CA TRP A 95 0.83 -18.21 13.84
C TRP A 95 1.70 -19.13 12.95
N TYR A 96 1.12 -19.71 11.90
CA TYR A 96 1.78 -20.66 10.98
C TYR A 96 2.36 -19.99 9.71
N SER A 97 2.07 -18.73 9.46
CA SER A 97 2.51 -18.01 8.26
C SER A 97 3.67 -17.08 8.57
N ASP A 98 4.65 -17.02 7.68
CA ASP A 98 5.76 -16.08 7.77
C ASP A 98 5.56 -14.83 6.90
N VAL A 99 4.66 -14.91 5.92
CA VAL A 99 4.39 -13.85 4.96
C VAL A 99 2.91 -13.75 4.61
N ALA A 100 2.47 -12.54 4.29
CA ALA A 100 1.15 -12.31 3.72
C ALA A 100 1.18 -11.21 2.66
N VAL A 101 0.11 -11.16 1.85
CA VAL A 101 -0.17 -10.06 0.93
C VAL A 101 -1.62 -9.62 1.04
N GLU A 102 -1.81 -8.31 1.08
CA GLU A 102 -3.09 -7.66 0.81
C GLU A 102 -3.05 -7.05 -0.59
N LEU A 103 -4.03 -7.39 -1.40
CA LEU A 103 -4.22 -6.87 -2.75
C LEU A 103 -5.54 -6.10 -2.82
N TRP A 104 -5.49 -4.90 -3.37
CA TRP A 104 -6.68 -4.17 -3.77
C TRP A 104 -6.73 -4.13 -5.29
N ALA A 105 -7.76 -4.73 -5.84
CA ALA A 105 -8.04 -4.73 -7.25
C ALA A 105 -9.30 -3.91 -7.54
N MET A 106 -9.25 -3.12 -8.60
CA MET A 106 -10.35 -2.28 -9.07
C MET A 106 -10.81 -2.75 -10.44
N ALA A 107 -12.09 -2.90 -10.66
CA ALA A 107 -12.63 -3.10 -12.00
C ALA A 107 -12.31 -1.88 -12.88
N ALA A 108 -12.12 -2.09 -14.17
CA ALA A 108 -11.89 -0.98 -15.08
C ALA A 108 -13.04 0.02 -14.99
N PRO A 109 -12.76 1.32 -14.72
CA PRO A 109 -13.79 2.31 -14.46
C PRO A 109 -14.67 2.59 -15.69
N THR A 110 -14.04 2.60 -16.85
CA THR A 110 -14.71 2.83 -18.14
C THR A 110 -13.85 2.19 -19.23
N GLU A 111 -14.46 1.67 -20.26
CA GLU A 111 -13.75 1.14 -21.41
C GLU A 111 -12.85 2.21 -22.03
N GLY A 112 -11.60 1.87 -22.32
CA GLY A 112 -10.63 2.76 -22.95
C GLY A 112 -9.94 3.76 -22.01
N VAL A 113 -10.29 3.84 -20.72
CA VAL A 113 -9.54 4.71 -19.77
C VAL A 113 -8.19 4.05 -19.42
N PRO A 114 -7.05 4.67 -19.81
CA PRO A 114 -5.75 4.07 -19.56
C PRO A 114 -5.38 4.12 -18.08
N ARG A 115 -4.76 3.04 -17.62
CA ARG A 115 -4.07 2.98 -16.33
C ARG A 115 -2.71 3.66 -16.50
N LYS A 116 -2.44 4.71 -15.72
CA LYS A 116 -1.21 5.50 -15.81
C LYS A 116 -0.35 5.30 -14.58
N VAL A 117 0.84 4.74 -14.79
CA VAL A 117 1.88 4.57 -13.76
C VAL A 117 2.86 5.75 -13.86
N THR A 118 3.18 6.37 -12.74
CA THR A 118 4.22 7.40 -12.63
C THR A 118 5.40 6.83 -11.87
N GLU A 119 6.58 6.93 -12.47
CA GLU A 119 7.84 6.39 -11.95
C GLU A 119 8.38 7.22 -10.78
N MET A 120 9.21 6.60 -9.98
CA MET A 120 10.12 7.31 -9.07
C MET A 120 11.25 7.96 -9.86
N GLU A 121 11.84 8.99 -9.30
CA GLU A 121 13.06 9.62 -9.80
C GLU A 121 14.13 9.62 -8.68
N PRO A 122 15.19 8.83 -8.85
CA PRO A 122 15.49 7.90 -9.96
C PRO A 122 14.53 6.71 -10.01
N VAL A 123 14.43 6.06 -11.17
CA VAL A 123 13.54 4.90 -11.38
C VAL A 123 13.85 3.79 -10.37
N ALA A 124 12.83 3.30 -9.72
CA ALA A 124 12.89 2.23 -8.71
C ALA A 124 11.95 1.06 -9.06
N VAL A 125 12.07 -0.03 -8.31
CA VAL A 125 11.15 -1.19 -8.45
C VAL A 125 9.70 -0.79 -8.12
N PHE A 126 9.52 0.15 -7.20
CA PHE A 126 8.21 0.69 -6.83
C PHE A 126 7.90 1.98 -7.59
N ILE A 127 6.62 2.23 -7.80
CA ILE A 127 6.12 3.42 -8.49
C ILE A 127 5.90 4.57 -7.50
N ARG A 128 5.82 5.78 -8.01
CA ARG A 128 5.47 6.98 -7.25
C ARG A 128 3.97 7.03 -6.97
N HIS A 129 3.15 6.86 -8.02
CA HIS A 129 1.70 6.75 -7.93
C HIS A 129 1.11 6.09 -9.16
N LEU A 130 -0.12 5.64 -9.02
CA LEU A 130 -0.97 5.09 -10.07
C LEU A 130 -2.22 5.96 -10.21
N VAL A 131 -2.56 6.32 -11.43
CA VAL A 131 -3.83 6.96 -11.77
C VAL A 131 -4.66 6.00 -12.61
N TRP A 132 -5.90 5.74 -12.22
CA TRP A 132 -6.83 4.97 -13.02
C TRP A 132 -8.27 5.44 -12.82
N GLY A 133 -8.89 5.89 -13.92
CA GLY A 133 -10.20 6.56 -13.88
C GLY A 133 -10.19 7.77 -12.95
N PRO A 134 -11.13 7.89 -12.04
CA PRO A 134 -11.19 9.03 -11.13
C PRO A 134 -10.24 8.95 -9.94
N LEU A 135 -9.47 7.89 -9.78
CA LEU A 135 -8.68 7.64 -8.58
C LEU A 135 -7.17 7.74 -8.80
N VAL A 136 -6.51 8.26 -7.79
CA VAL A 136 -5.05 8.36 -7.67
C VAL A 136 -4.61 7.58 -6.45
N PHE A 137 -3.67 6.63 -6.61
CA PHE A 137 -3.13 5.80 -5.53
C PHE A 137 -1.65 6.13 -5.37
N HIS A 138 -1.28 6.82 -4.30
CA HIS A 138 0.14 7.01 -3.96
C HIS A 138 0.70 5.73 -3.34
N ALA A 139 1.92 5.36 -3.71
CA ALA A 139 2.70 4.37 -2.97
C ALA A 139 3.05 4.90 -1.59
N GLY A 140 3.40 4.01 -0.67
CA GLY A 140 3.82 4.38 0.68
C GLY A 140 4.99 5.37 0.68
N MET A 141 4.84 6.42 1.46
CA MET A 141 5.85 7.47 1.62
C MET A 141 6.43 7.38 3.03
N THR A 142 7.76 7.33 3.10
CA THR A 142 8.51 7.24 4.37
C THR A 142 9.68 8.21 4.38
N ASN A 143 10.23 8.41 5.57
CA ASN A 143 11.53 9.03 5.79
C ASN A 143 12.26 8.25 6.89
N ASP A 144 13.53 7.92 6.72
CA ASP A 144 14.37 7.20 7.68
C ASP A 144 15.59 8.02 8.17
N GLU A 145 15.73 9.25 7.68
CA GLU A 145 16.80 10.15 8.06
C GLU A 145 16.41 11.04 9.27
N LEU A 146 15.11 11.25 9.48
CA LEU A 146 14.58 12.11 10.53
C LEU A 146 14.24 11.29 11.80
N PRO A 147 14.70 11.71 12.99
CA PRO A 147 14.68 10.86 14.18
C PRO A 147 13.33 10.76 14.89
N THR A 148 12.39 11.68 14.65
CA THR A 148 11.11 11.71 15.37
C THR A 148 9.90 11.57 14.45
N LEU A 149 8.81 11.01 14.97
CA LEU A 149 7.54 10.93 14.25
C LEU A 149 7.07 12.30 13.72
N LYS A 150 7.24 13.35 14.56
CA LYS A 150 6.86 14.71 14.18
C LYS A 150 7.63 15.20 12.95
N GLU A 151 8.93 15.02 12.92
CA GLU A 151 9.79 15.45 11.82
C GLU A 151 9.50 14.64 10.56
N GLN A 152 9.34 13.30 10.69
CA GLN A 152 8.97 12.45 9.56
C GLN A 152 7.62 12.86 8.96
N CYS A 153 6.59 13.09 9.76
CA CYS A 153 5.30 13.59 9.28
C CYS A 153 5.40 14.99 8.66
N ALA A 154 6.20 15.89 9.25
CA ALA A 154 6.41 17.24 8.74
C ALA A 154 7.09 17.27 7.35
N GLU A 155 7.85 16.25 7.01
CA GLU A 155 8.43 16.06 5.68
C GLU A 155 7.47 15.31 4.73
N ILE A 156 6.87 14.21 5.18
CA ILE A 156 6.07 13.33 4.31
C ILE A 156 4.75 13.98 3.88
N LEU A 157 4.02 14.64 4.79
CA LEU A 157 2.70 15.19 4.48
C LEU A 157 2.72 16.33 3.46
N PRO A 158 3.64 17.32 3.53
CA PRO A 158 3.78 18.31 2.45
C PRO A 158 4.17 17.68 1.11
N ARG A 159 5.04 16.66 1.11
CA ARG A 159 5.41 15.90 -0.08
C ARG A 159 4.21 15.16 -0.68
N ALA A 160 3.35 14.58 0.16
CA ALA A 160 2.08 13.98 -0.29
C ALA A 160 1.17 15.03 -0.95
N GLY A 161 1.04 16.21 -0.34
CA GLY A 161 0.30 17.34 -0.92
C GLY A 161 0.85 17.80 -2.27
N ALA A 162 2.17 17.84 -2.42
CA ALA A 162 2.81 18.15 -3.71
C ALA A 162 2.46 17.11 -4.78
N ARG A 163 2.52 15.82 -4.44
CA ARG A 163 2.14 14.72 -5.35
C ARG A 163 0.66 14.72 -5.71
N LEU A 164 -0.22 15.15 -4.80
CA LEU A 164 -1.63 15.35 -5.10
C LEU A 164 -1.80 16.41 -6.19
N LYS A 165 -1.12 17.57 -6.06
CA LYS A 165 -1.18 18.68 -7.03
C LYS A 165 -0.71 18.27 -8.43
N GLU A 166 0.30 17.41 -8.54
CA GLU A 166 0.76 16.85 -9.83
C GLU A 166 -0.35 16.09 -10.58
N ASN A 167 -1.35 15.61 -9.85
CA ASN A 167 -2.48 14.87 -10.40
C ASN A 167 -3.78 15.70 -10.47
N GLY A 168 -3.69 17.02 -10.26
CA GLY A 168 -4.84 17.92 -10.24
C GLY A 168 -5.72 17.76 -9.01
N CYS A 169 -5.17 17.25 -7.92
CA CYS A 169 -5.84 17.04 -6.64
C CYS A 169 -5.22 17.90 -5.54
N ASP A 170 -5.91 18.01 -4.42
CA ASP A 170 -5.39 18.53 -3.16
C ASP A 170 -5.91 17.66 -1.99
N TRP A 171 -5.72 18.12 -0.77
CA TRP A 171 -6.17 17.39 0.42
C TRP A 171 -7.69 17.27 0.54
N HIS A 172 -8.49 18.17 -0.08
CA HIS A 172 -9.95 18.04 -0.12
C HIS A 172 -10.42 16.89 -1.04
N ASN A 173 -9.57 16.45 -1.96
CA ASN A 173 -9.84 15.31 -2.83
C ASN A 173 -9.47 13.96 -2.19
N VAL A 174 -8.81 13.97 -1.02
CA VAL A 174 -8.37 12.74 -0.36
C VAL A 174 -9.59 11.98 0.17
N VAL A 175 -9.73 10.73 -0.29
CA VAL A 175 -10.81 9.84 0.11
C VAL A 175 -10.34 8.74 1.07
N ARG A 176 -9.02 8.59 1.23
CA ARG A 176 -8.40 7.71 2.22
C ARG A 176 -6.96 8.14 2.47
N VAL A 177 -6.58 8.17 3.73
CA VAL A 177 -5.20 8.21 4.18
C VAL A 177 -4.97 7.06 5.16
N SER A 178 -3.87 6.33 4.99
CA SER A 178 -3.49 5.24 5.90
C SER A 178 -2.11 5.54 6.47
N PHE A 179 -2.03 5.52 7.79
CA PHE A 179 -0.79 5.62 8.56
C PHE A 179 -0.42 4.21 9.02
N MET A 180 0.59 3.65 8.41
CA MET A 180 1.24 2.46 8.92
C MET A 180 2.26 2.95 9.95
N LEU A 181 1.93 2.81 11.23
CA LEU A 181 2.63 3.45 12.34
C LEU A 181 3.50 2.42 13.07
N HIS A 182 4.75 2.75 13.35
CA HIS A 182 5.60 1.90 14.17
C HIS A 182 4.99 1.73 15.57
N LYS A 183 4.95 0.50 16.08
CA LYS A 183 4.30 0.17 17.35
C LYS A 183 4.86 0.87 18.60
N SER A 184 6.03 1.51 18.50
CA SER A 184 6.56 2.38 19.57
C SER A 184 5.81 3.70 19.70
N GLU A 185 5.05 4.08 18.66
CA GLU A 185 4.36 5.35 18.57
C GLU A 185 2.88 5.22 18.95
N LYS A 186 2.28 6.32 19.37
CA LYS A 186 0.86 6.33 19.77
C LYS A 186 -0.01 6.76 18.59
N PRO A 187 -1.12 6.04 18.30
CA PRO A 187 -2.06 6.44 17.25
C PRO A 187 -2.52 7.90 17.35
N GLN A 188 -2.82 8.37 18.56
CA GLN A 188 -3.25 9.76 18.76
C GLN A 188 -2.17 10.77 18.37
N SER A 189 -0.90 10.46 18.63
CA SER A 189 0.21 11.37 18.29
C SER A 189 0.31 11.63 16.78
N VAL A 190 0.16 10.60 15.95
CA VAL A 190 0.22 10.79 14.50
C VAL A 190 -0.97 11.58 13.98
N LEU A 191 -2.17 11.41 14.56
CA LEU A 191 -3.35 12.19 14.20
C LEU A 191 -3.21 13.66 14.59
N ASP A 192 -2.71 13.95 15.80
CA ASP A 192 -2.50 15.32 16.28
C ASP A 192 -1.48 16.06 15.40
N ILE A 193 -0.37 15.39 15.07
CA ILE A 193 0.66 15.95 14.18
C ILE A 193 0.09 16.17 12.76
N ALA A 194 -0.60 15.18 12.21
CA ALA A 194 -1.15 15.28 10.87
C ALA A 194 -2.22 16.37 10.77
N SER A 195 -3.09 16.49 11.77
CA SER A 195 -4.13 17.55 11.82
C SER A 195 -3.55 18.96 11.92
N ALA A 196 -2.34 19.12 12.43
CA ALA A 196 -1.65 20.41 12.48
C ALA A 196 -1.00 20.79 11.12
N ILE A 197 -0.83 19.83 10.21
CA ILE A 197 -0.12 20.02 8.93
C ILE A 197 -1.11 20.01 7.74
N VAL A 198 -2.06 19.08 7.76
CA VAL A 198 -3.03 18.89 6.67
C VAL A 198 -4.19 19.89 6.83
N PRO A 199 -4.59 20.63 5.77
CA PRO A 199 -5.57 21.71 5.87
C PRO A 199 -7.03 21.24 5.95
N VAL A 200 -7.27 19.94 6.05
CA VAL A 200 -8.61 19.34 6.11
C VAL A 200 -8.69 18.33 7.26
N PRO A 201 -9.88 18.08 7.84
CA PRO A 201 -10.07 16.99 8.79
C PRO A 201 -9.71 15.62 8.19
N LEU A 202 -9.02 14.79 8.95
CA LEU A 202 -8.64 13.44 8.54
C LEU A 202 -9.64 12.39 9.07
N GLU A 203 -10.94 12.61 8.82
CA GLU A 203 -12.02 11.76 9.33
C GLU A 203 -11.94 10.30 8.83
N ASN A 204 -11.33 10.09 7.66
CA ASN A 204 -11.15 8.77 7.05
C ASN A 204 -9.72 8.26 7.20
N ALA A 205 -8.99 8.72 8.22
CA ALA A 205 -7.65 8.23 8.51
C ALA A 205 -7.72 6.81 9.12
N GLU A 206 -6.93 5.92 8.57
CA GLU A 206 -6.73 4.59 9.11
C GLU A 206 -5.34 4.50 9.73
N ILE A 207 -5.23 3.87 10.88
CA ILE A 207 -3.95 3.64 11.55
C ILE A 207 -3.80 2.14 11.75
N GLU A 208 -2.68 1.63 11.28
CA GLU A 208 -2.29 0.24 11.42
C GLU A 208 -0.91 0.19 12.07
N LEU A 209 -0.77 -0.59 13.14
CA LEU A 209 0.49 -0.69 13.87
C LEU A 209 1.36 -1.77 13.23
N VAL A 210 2.64 -1.45 13.01
CA VAL A 210 3.63 -2.38 12.45
C VAL A 210 4.90 -2.41 13.30
N GLU A 211 5.65 -3.51 13.25
CA GLU A 211 6.93 -3.63 13.97
C GLU A 211 8.11 -3.00 13.23
N GLY A 212 7.98 -2.76 11.93
CA GLY A 212 9.06 -2.15 11.17
C GLY A 212 8.84 -2.14 9.67
N TYR A 213 9.83 -1.62 8.99
CA TYR A 213 9.83 -1.32 7.57
C TYR A 213 11.08 -1.89 6.87
N SER A 214 11.30 -1.47 5.60
CA SER A 214 12.50 -1.86 4.82
C SER A 214 13.79 -1.46 5.52
N THR A 215 13.84 -0.26 6.07
CA THR A 215 15.00 0.33 6.75
C THR A 215 14.66 0.63 8.21
N PRO A 216 15.59 0.51 9.15
CA PRO A 216 15.44 1.04 10.50
C PRO A 216 15.26 2.55 10.50
N GLY A 217 14.70 3.11 11.58
CA GLY A 217 14.51 4.55 11.77
C GLY A 217 13.19 5.09 11.24
N LYS A 218 12.48 4.36 10.38
CA LYS A 218 11.12 4.74 9.95
C LYS A 218 10.14 4.54 11.09
N LEU A 219 9.36 5.57 11.37
CA LEU A 219 8.32 5.56 12.41
C LEU A 219 6.91 5.57 11.82
N VAL A 220 6.80 5.98 10.55
CA VAL A 220 5.53 6.02 9.82
C VAL A 220 5.74 5.81 8.33
N GLU A 221 4.80 5.11 7.69
CA GLU A 221 4.60 5.11 6.25
C GLU A 221 3.19 5.62 5.96
N ILE A 222 3.06 6.58 5.05
CA ILE A 222 1.80 7.23 4.74
C ILE A 222 1.38 6.88 3.31
N GLU A 223 0.20 6.29 3.17
CA GLU A 223 -0.45 6.03 1.90
C GLU A 223 -1.63 6.98 1.70
N VAL A 224 -1.77 7.53 0.52
CA VAL A 224 -2.87 8.43 0.17
C VAL A 224 -3.61 7.91 -1.06
N THR A 225 -4.93 7.96 -1.02
CA THR A 225 -5.78 7.78 -2.19
C THR A 225 -6.68 8.99 -2.33
N ALA A 226 -6.73 9.56 -3.54
CA ALA A 226 -7.53 10.75 -3.84
C ALA A 226 -8.45 10.50 -5.03
N ARG A 227 -9.52 11.30 -5.11
CA ARG A 227 -10.45 11.32 -6.23
C ARG A 227 -10.28 12.64 -6.99
N ARG A 228 -10.01 12.55 -8.29
CA ARG A 228 -9.93 13.68 -9.22
C ARG A 228 -11.32 14.20 -9.59
#